data_161d56750093bb1ea7770513571683e1
#
_entry.id   161d56750093bb1ea7770513571683e1
#
_cell.length_a   1.000
_cell.length_b   1.000
_cell.length_c   1.000
_cell.angle_alpha   90.00
_cell.angle_beta   90.00
_cell.angle_gamma   90.00
#
_symmetry.space_group_name_H-M   'P 1'
#
loop_
_entity.id
_entity.type
_entity.pdbx_description
1 polymer ?
#
loop_
_entity_poly.entity_id
_entity_poly.type
_entity_poly.pdbx_seq_one_letter_code
_entity_poly.pdbx_strand_id
1 'polypeptide(L)'
;MGQSPKPQPQIPVVVLAGFLGSGKTTLLNHLLHRSGGSRIGAVVNDFGAIEIDAMAVAGALGDSTVSLGNGCLCCAVDASELDVYLDRLARPETGIDVIVIEASGLAEPQELVRMVLASENRRVVYGGLVEVVDAAEFDATRARHPEIDRHLAIADLVVVNKLDRAPDAERVLGLVRGLTDGAAVVPATYGRIDPEFLFDCRPSEERVGQLSFDDLHEEEHSGPDDEAHGHAGHLHSGYDSLSFVSDRPVDPRRLMRFLDSRPEGLYRIKGYVDFGAHDPANRYSVHAVGRFLRFYPEPWEPGAERLTQLVLIGSGIDTPLLGKELEACRSDAPHTADEHGMWGVLRYVQDPEEPGPDPESGPGSDPETGPDFAPEIDPDFAPEIDPGFAPETHPGFDPDHDQAP
;
A
#
# COMPACT_ATOMS: atom_id res chain seq x y z
N MET A 1 -8.87 -14.28 34.97
CA MET A 1 -9.47 -14.05 33.66
C MET A 1 -8.67 -12.94 33.01
N GLY A 2 -7.68 -13.30 32.20
CA GLY A 2 -6.88 -12.35 31.45
C GLY A 2 -7.77 -11.76 30.34
N GLN A 3 -7.82 -10.44 30.26
CA GLN A 3 -8.41 -9.78 29.10
C GLN A 3 -7.50 -10.10 27.92
N SER A 4 -8.05 -10.77 26.90
CA SER A 4 -7.36 -10.88 25.62
C SER A 4 -7.00 -9.47 25.15
N PRO A 5 -5.76 -9.22 24.70
CA PRO A 5 -5.37 -7.88 24.22
C PRO A 5 -6.30 -7.47 23.07
N LYS A 6 -6.80 -6.24 23.12
CA LYS A 6 -7.59 -5.68 22.01
C LYS A 6 -6.74 -5.78 20.74
N PRO A 7 -7.29 -6.26 19.61
CA PRO A 7 -6.56 -6.26 18.36
C PRO A 7 -6.12 -4.84 18.04
N GLN A 8 -4.82 -4.64 17.88
CA GLN A 8 -4.29 -3.33 17.49
C GLN A 8 -4.62 -3.12 16.00
N PRO A 9 -5.05 -1.91 15.58
CA PRO A 9 -5.29 -1.64 14.19
C PRO A 9 -4.00 -1.89 13.40
N GLN A 10 -4.12 -2.62 12.28
CA GLN A 10 -3.00 -2.88 11.40
C GLN A 10 -2.64 -1.62 10.61
N ILE A 11 -1.36 -1.45 10.35
CA ILE A 11 -0.80 -0.33 9.61
C ILE A 11 -0.81 -0.69 8.13
N PRO A 12 -1.55 0.03 7.26
CA PRO A 12 -1.51 -0.21 5.83
C PRO A 12 -0.14 0.15 5.24
N VAL A 13 0.36 -0.72 4.37
CA VAL A 13 1.60 -0.53 3.61
C VAL A 13 1.23 -0.25 2.15
N VAL A 14 1.37 1.00 1.73
CA VAL A 14 1.11 1.47 0.36
C VAL A 14 2.40 1.38 -0.44
N VAL A 15 2.35 0.72 -1.60
CA VAL A 15 3.46 0.68 -2.56
C VAL A 15 3.23 1.77 -3.61
N LEU A 16 4.14 2.74 -3.69
CA LEU A 16 4.11 3.84 -4.65
C LEU A 16 5.08 3.53 -5.79
N ALA A 17 4.54 3.23 -6.96
CA ALA A 17 5.30 2.87 -8.15
C ALA A 17 5.07 3.87 -9.29
N GLY A 18 5.78 3.69 -10.39
CA GLY A 18 5.69 4.53 -11.58
C GLY A 18 7.05 4.78 -12.21
N PHE A 19 7.05 5.12 -13.48
CA PHE A 19 8.28 5.31 -14.24
C PHE A 19 9.12 6.49 -13.73
N LEU A 20 10.41 6.51 -14.12
CA LEU A 20 11.32 7.58 -13.72
C LEU A 20 10.77 8.96 -14.14
N GLY A 21 10.76 9.91 -13.20
CA GLY A 21 10.27 11.26 -13.43
C GLY A 21 8.73 11.40 -13.44
N SER A 22 7.94 10.36 -13.18
CA SER A 22 6.46 10.45 -13.13
C SER A 22 5.94 11.34 -12.00
N GLY A 23 6.74 11.55 -10.94
CA GLY A 23 6.40 12.39 -9.80
C GLY A 23 6.06 11.63 -8.54
N LYS A 24 6.57 10.39 -8.35
CA LYS A 24 6.40 9.58 -7.14
C LYS A 24 6.84 10.32 -5.88
N THR A 25 8.09 10.80 -5.87
CA THR A 25 8.66 11.57 -4.75
C THR A 25 7.89 12.87 -4.48
N THR A 26 7.37 13.51 -5.54
CA THR A 26 6.51 14.69 -5.40
C THR A 26 5.19 14.36 -4.71
N LEU A 27 4.56 13.24 -5.12
CA LEU A 27 3.34 12.75 -4.48
C LEU A 27 3.62 12.33 -3.02
N LEU A 28 4.71 11.60 -2.76
CA LEU A 28 5.10 11.23 -1.41
C LEU A 28 5.28 12.46 -0.52
N ASN A 29 6.02 13.46 -0.99
CA ASN A 29 6.21 14.72 -0.26
C ASN A 29 4.88 15.44 0.00
N HIS A 30 3.96 15.47 -0.97
CA HIS A 30 2.63 16.03 -0.78
C HIS A 30 1.87 15.29 0.34
N LEU A 31 1.86 13.96 0.34
CA LEU A 31 1.23 13.15 1.39
C LEU A 31 1.81 13.42 2.77
N LEU A 32 3.13 13.55 2.86
CA LEU A 32 3.84 13.83 4.10
C LEU A 32 3.47 15.21 4.68
N HIS A 33 3.32 16.22 3.83
CA HIS A 33 2.93 17.57 4.24
C HIS A 33 1.43 17.70 4.56
N ARG A 34 0.59 16.92 3.89
CA ARG A 34 -0.88 16.97 4.00
C ARG A 34 -1.47 15.72 4.68
N SER A 35 -0.73 15.09 5.57
CA SER A 35 -1.13 13.83 6.23
C SER A 35 -2.39 13.91 7.12
N GLY A 36 -3.00 15.08 7.27
CA GLY A 36 -4.20 15.27 8.10
C GLY A 36 -4.01 14.84 9.55
N GLY A 37 -2.79 14.97 10.09
CA GLY A 37 -2.46 14.55 11.46
C GLY A 37 -2.04 13.07 11.59
N SER A 38 -2.13 12.28 10.52
CA SER A 38 -1.62 10.90 10.50
C SER A 38 -0.10 10.89 10.39
N ARG A 39 0.54 9.93 11.04
CA ARG A 39 1.99 9.73 10.99
C ARG A 39 2.33 8.74 9.89
N ILE A 40 3.09 9.19 8.90
CA ILE A 40 3.51 8.39 7.74
C ILE A 40 4.94 7.91 7.97
N GLY A 41 5.15 6.59 7.91
CA GLY A 41 6.47 5.99 7.77
C GLY A 41 6.81 5.90 6.29
N ALA A 42 7.89 6.56 5.85
CA ALA A 42 8.30 6.51 4.46
C ALA A 42 9.55 5.64 4.29
N VAL A 43 9.51 4.75 3.30
CA VAL A 43 10.63 3.93 2.84
C VAL A 43 10.90 4.33 1.39
N VAL A 44 12.01 5.01 1.16
CA VAL A 44 12.38 5.50 -0.18
C VAL A 44 13.48 4.63 -0.76
N ASN A 45 13.25 4.13 -1.96
CA ASN A 45 14.17 3.26 -2.66
C ASN A 45 14.78 4.02 -3.84
N ASP A 46 16.01 4.50 -3.69
CA ASP A 46 16.69 5.27 -4.72
C ASP A 46 17.81 4.48 -5.42
N PHE A 47 17.88 4.62 -6.76
CA PHE A 47 18.96 4.08 -7.59
C PHE A 47 20.10 5.10 -7.64
N GLY A 48 21.11 4.95 -6.77
CA GLY A 48 22.31 5.78 -6.91
C GLY A 48 23.16 5.93 -5.64
N ALA A 49 24.41 6.31 -5.85
CA ALA A 49 25.37 6.58 -4.77
C ALA A 49 25.08 7.91 -4.02
N ILE A 50 24.07 8.66 -4.46
CA ILE A 50 23.63 9.94 -3.86
C ILE A 50 22.14 9.82 -3.58
N GLU A 51 21.77 9.78 -2.31
CA GLU A 51 20.40 9.68 -1.78
C GLU A 51 19.64 11.01 -1.95
N ILE A 52 19.46 11.50 -3.19
CA ILE A 52 18.86 12.82 -3.44
C ILE A 52 17.39 12.84 -3.04
N ASP A 53 16.64 11.78 -3.38
CA ASP A 53 15.20 11.71 -3.06
C ASP A 53 14.97 11.47 -1.58
N ALA A 54 15.81 10.64 -0.93
CA ALA A 54 15.79 10.46 0.51
C ALA A 54 16.12 11.78 1.25
N MET A 55 17.03 12.60 0.72
CA MET A 55 17.33 13.91 1.28
C MET A 55 16.17 14.89 1.09
N ALA A 56 15.44 14.86 -0.03
CA ALA A 56 14.26 15.70 -0.26
C ALA A 56 13.14 15.38 0.72
N VAL A 57 12.93 14.10 1.01
CA VAL A 57 11.96 13.62 2.01
C VAL A 57 12.41 13.95 3.44
N ALA A 58 13.67 13.74 3.78
CA ALA A 58 14.21 14.02 5.13
C ALA A 58 14.17 15.53 5.47
N GLY A 59 14.35 16.40 4.49
CA GLY A 59 14.25 17.86 4.69
C GLY A 59 12.84 18.33 5.08
N ALA A 60 11.81 17.53 4.79
CA ALA A 60 10.41 17.85 5.10
C ALA A 60 9.95 17.35 6.47
N LEU A 61 10.65 16.39 7.08
CA LEU A 61 10.05 15.57 8.13
C LEU A 61 10.96 15.38 9.33
N GLY A 62 11.56 16.07 9.97
CA GLY A 62 12.14 15.66 11.28
C GLY A 62 12.29 14.13 11.49
N ASP A 63 12.36 13.65 12.70
CA ASP A 63 12.70 12.27 13.10
C ASP A 63 11.83 11.10 12.57
N SER A 64 10.91 11.28 11.62
CA SER A 64 9.90 10.25 11.23
C SER A 64 10.23 9.48 9.94
N THR A 65 11.33 9.78 9.26
CA THR A 65 11.76 9.06 8.05
C THR A 65 12.85 8.04 8.33
N VAL A 66 12.69 6.86 7.79
CA VAL A 66 13.76 5.86 7.71
C VAL A 66 14.21 5.81 6.26
N SER A 67 15.36 6.40 5.96
CA SER A 67 16.02 6.25 4.66
C SER A 67 16.81 4.94 4.63
N LEU A 68 16.64 4.19 3.54
CA LEU A 68 17.43 3.00 3.26
C LEU A 68 18.73 3.42 2.58
N GLY A 69 19.81 3.50 3.34
CA GLY A 69 21.14 3.67 2.79
C GLY A 69 21.61 2.40 2.07
N ASN A 70 22.11 2.54 0.85
CA ASN A 70 22.88 1.54 0.09
C ASN A 70 22.12 0.33 -0.48
N GLY A 71 21.20 0.53 -1.40
CA GLY A 71 20.71 -0.56 -2.28
C GLY A 71 19.28 -0.39 -2.74
N CYS A 72 19.01 -0.81 -3.99
CA CYS A 72 17.66 -0.88 -4.52
C CYS A 72 16.91 -2.03 -3.84
N LEU A 73 15.81 -1.75 -3.13
CA LEU A 73 14.92 -2.76 -2.54
C LEU A 73 14.50 -3.85 -3.54
N CYS A 74 14.31 -3.50 -4.80
CA CYS A 74 13.86 -4.43 -5.83
C CYS A 74 14.98 -5.26 -6.48
N CYS A 75 16.28 -4.89 -6.28
CA CYS A 75 17.39 -5.58 -6.93
C CYS A 75 18.33 -6.30 -5.96
N ALA A 76 18.31 -5.94 -4.66
CA ALA A 76 19.28 -6.41 -3.67
C ALA A 76 18.65 -6.85 -2.34
N VAL A 77 17.39 -6.51 -2.08
CA VAL A 77 16.70 -6.78 -0.81
C VAL A 77 15.76 -7.95 -1.00
N ASP A 78 15.92 -8.99 -0.21
CA ASP A 78 14.95 -10.07 -0.13
C ASP A 78 13.78 -9.70 0.82
N ALA A 79 12.76 -10.54 0.87
CA ALA A 79 11.59 -10.30 1.71
C ALA A 79 11.96 -10.11 3.20
N SER A 80 13.04 -10.75 3.66
CA SER A 80 13.49 -10.68 5.06
C SER A 80 14.07 -9.32 5.42
N GLU A 81 14.74 -8.63 4.49
CA GLU A 81 15.25 -7.28 4.73
C GLU A 81 14.11 -6.25 4.77
N LEU A 82 13.10 -6.38 3.91
CA LEU A 82 11.91 -5.53 3.98
C LEU A 82 11.21 -5.69 5.34
N ASP A 83 11.06 -6.93 5.83
CA ASP A 83 10.45 -7.19 7.13
C ASP A 83 11.17 -6.49 8.29
N VAL A 84 12.50 -6.40 8.26
CA VAL A 84 13.25 -5.65 9.28
C VAL A 84 12.83 -4.18 9.33
N TYR A 85 12.57 -3.55 8.18
CA TYR A 85 12.10 -2.16 8.12
C TYR A 85 10.63 -2.05 8.54
N LEU A 86 9.78 -2.95 8.09
CA LEU A 86 8.37 -3.00 8.49
C LEU A 86 8.25 -3.21 10.00
N ASP A 87 9.02 -4.13 10.59
CA ASP A 87 9.08 -4.37 12.04
C ASP A 87 9.49 -3.12 12.81
N ARG A 88 10.48 -2.38 12.31
CA ARG A 88 10.94 -1.15 12.94
C ARG A 88 9.90 -0.05 12.90
N LEU A 89 9.24 0.14 11.74
CA LEU A 89 8.22 1.16 11.54
C LEU A 89 6.91 0.81 12.25
N ALA A 90 6.55 -0.48 12.32
CA ALA A 90 5.31 -0.94 12.95
C ALA A 90 5.38 -1.05 14.47
N ARG A 91 6.47 -0.64 15.13
CA ARG A 91 6.55 -0.62 16.60
C ARG A 91 5.52 0.34 17.18
N PRO A 92 4.83 -0.02 18.28
CA PRO A 92 3.81 0.86 18.90
C PRO A 92 4.34 2.24 19.27
N GLU A 93 5.62 2.31 19.65
CA GLU A 93 6.27 3.53 20.11
C GLU A 93 6.41 4.57 18.99
N THR A 94 6.45 4.13 17.72
CA THR A 94 6.55 5.02 16.57
C THR A 94 5.25 5.77 16.33
N GLY A 95 4.10 5.15 16.66
CA GLY A 95 2.76 5.71 16.45
C GLY A 95 2.45 5.93 14.97
N ILE A 96 3.07 5.17 14.06
CA ILE A 96 2.84 5.27 12.61
C ILE A 96 1.46 4.74 12.27
N ASP A 97 0.72 5.47 11.42
CA ASP A 97 -0.63 5.15 10.98
C ASP A 97 -0.64 4.51 9.58
N VAL A 98 0.35 4.81 8.76
CA VAL A 98 0.51 4.27 7.40
C VAL A 98 1.99 4.21 7.03
N ILE A 99 2.39 3.18 6.30
CA ILE A 99 3.73 3.06 5.71
C ILE A 99 3.59 3.24 4.20
N VAL A 100 4.43 4.09 3.61
CA VAL A 100 4.51 4.29 2.16
C VAL A 100 5.89 3.88 1.69
N ILE A 101 5.95 2.91 0.76
CA ILE A 101 7.19 2.44 0.14
C ILE A 101 7.25 3.02 -1.27
N GLU A 102 8.20 3.92 -1.53
CA GLU A 102 8.46 4.41 -2.87
C GLU A 102 9.38 3.44 -3.61
N ALA A 103 8.87 2.86 -4.70
CA ALA A 103 9.64 2.01 -5.59
C ALA A 103 10.56 2.82 -6.49
N SER A 104 11.72 2.27 -6.83
CA SER A 104 12.56 2.82 -7.90
C SER A 104 11.77 2.91 -9.22
N GLY A 105 12.03 3.95 -10.02
CA GLY A 105 11.37 4.16 -11.31
C GLY A 105 11.64 3.08 -12.37
N LEU A 106 12.53 2.12 -12.09
CA LEU A 106 12.86 0.97 -12.94
C LEU A 106 12.50 -0.36 -12.26
N ALA A 107 11.88 -0.32 -11.09
CA ALA A 107 11.50 -1.51 -10.34
C ALA A 107 10.28 -2.20 -10.94
N GLU A 108 10.22 -3.53 -10.82
CA GLU A 108 9.01 -4.31 -11.08
C GLU A 108 8.08 -4.20 -9.84
N PRO A 109 6.93 -3.49 -9.94
CA PRO A 109 6.07 -3.25 -8.77
C PRO A 109 5.54 -4.53 -8.14
N GLN A 110 5.32 -5.57 -8.95
CA GLN A 110 4.83 -6.87 -8.49
C GLN A 110 5.72 -7.52 -7.43
N GLU A 111 7.03 -7.32 -7.51
CA GLU A 111 7.95 -7.92 -6.54
C GLU A 111 7.80 -7.29 -5.17
N LEU A 112 7.71 -5.95 -5.10
CA LEU A 112 7.44 -5.25 -3.84
C LEU A 112 6.08 -5.63 -3.25
N VAL A 113 5.04 -5.71 -4.09
CA VAL A 113 3.71 -6.16 -3.64
C VAL A 113 3.79 -7.56 -3.05
N ARG A 114 4.51 -8.48 -3.71
CA ARG A 114 4.70 -9.84 -3.19
C ARG A 114 5.43 -9.86 -1.85
N MET A 115 6.48 -9.04 -1.69
CA MET A 115 7.21 -8.93 -0.42
C MET A 115 6.30 -8.42 0.70
N VAL A 116 5.50 -7.38 0.44
CA VAL A 116 4.52 -6.85 1.42
C VAL A 116 3.47 -7.90 1.79
N LEU A 117 2.95 -8.64 0.79
CA LEU A 117 1.95 -9.70 1.02
C LEU A 117 2.52 -10.93 1.75
N ALA A 118 3.83 -11.19 1.59
CA ALA A 118 4.54 -12.28 2.24
C ALA A 118 5.08 -11.91 3.63
N SER A 119 4.96 -10.65 4.05
CA SER A 119 5.42 -10.20 5.36
C SER A 119 4.76 -10.99 6.49
N GLU A 120 5.57 -11.45 7.44
CA GLU A 120 5.10 -12.15 8.64
C GLU A 120 4.69 -11.18 9.76
N ASN A 121 4.90 -9.88 9.57
CA ASN A 121 4.54 -8.86 10.56
C ASN A 121 3.02 -8.68 10.64
N ARG A 122 2.41 -9.19 11.71
CA ARG A 122 0.95 -9.11 11.96
C ARG A 122 0.41 -7.70 12.19
N ARG A 123 1.28 -6.70 12.35
CA ARG A 123 0.88 -5.30 12.56
C ARG A 123 0.71 -4.54 11.28
N VAL A 124 1.15 -5.09 10.16
CA VAL A 124 1.00 -4.47 8.85
C VAL A 124 -0.03 -5.20 8.01
N VAL A 125 -0.63 -4.48 7.08
CA VAL A 125 -1.54 -5.01 6.07
C VAL A 125 -1.27 -4.33 4.74
N TYR A 126 -1.49 -5.05 3.64
CA TYR A 126 -1.36 -4.47 2.32
C TYR A 126 -2.32 -3.29 2.13
N GLY A 127 -1.78 -2.13 1.77
CA GLY A 127 -2.48 -0.85 1.62
C GLY A 127 -2.74 -0.43 0.17
N GLY A 128 -2.29 -1.25 -0.80
CA GLY A 128 -2.50 -1.02 -2.23
C GLY A 128 -1.25 -0.65 -3.01
N LEU A 129 -1.28 -0.92 -4.32
CA LEU A 129 -0.32 -0.49 -5.31
C LEU A 129 -0.83 0.77 -6.02
N VAL A 130 -0.12 1.87 -5.85
CA VAL A 130 -0.38 3.17 -6.49
C VAL A 130 0.62 3.37 -7.62
N GLU A 131 0.14 3.36 -8.87
CA GLU A 131 0.98 3.62 -10.05
C GLU A 131 0.87 5.10 -10.46
N VAL A 132 2.00 5.81 -10.52
CA VAL A 132 2.06 7.22 -10.92
C VAL A 132 2.49 7.34 -12.38
N VAL A 133 1.64 7.94 -13.20
CA VAL A 133 1.85 8.13 -14.64
C VAL A 133 2.13 9.61 -14.93
N ASP A 134 3.14 9.89 -15.77
CA ASP A 134 3.37 11.21 -16.33
C ASP A 134 2.48 11.40 -17.57
N ALA A 135 1.45 12.23 -17.47
CA ALA A 135 0.51 12.46 -18.56
C ALA A 135 1.15 13.12 -19.78
N ALA A 136 2.16 13.98 -19.59
CA ALA A 136 2.83 14.69 -20.67
C ALA A 136 3.74 13.78 -21.49
N GLU A 137 4.36 12.78 -20.84
CA GLU A 137 5.33 11.87 -21.47
C GLU A 137 4.77 10.46 -21.67
N PHE A 138 3.47 10.22 -21.44
CA PHE A 138 2.86 8.89 -21.41
C PHE A 138 3.11 8.10 -22.69
N ASP A 139 2.76 8.68 -23.85
CA ASP A 139 2.89 8.00 -25.14
C ASP A 139 4.35 7.64 -25.46
N ALA A 140 5.27 8.59 -25.22
CA ALA A 140 6.70 8.39 -25.47
C ALA A 140 7.30 7.36 -24.52
N THR A 141 6.89 7.36 -23.25
CA THR A 141 7.34 6.41 -22.25
C THR A 141 6.81 5.01 -22.55
N ARG A 142 5.51 4.89 -22.84
CA ARG A 142 4.87 3.63 -23.19
C ARG A 142 5.45 3.00 -24.46
N ALA A 143 5.78 3.81 -25.48
CA ALA A 143 6.39 3.32 -26.71
C ALA A 143 7.79 2.72 -26.48
N ARG A 144 8.54 3.22 -25.51
CA ARG A 144 9.88 2.73 -25.14
C ARG A 144 9.83 1.61 -24.11
N HIS A 145 8.80 1.59 -23.27
CA HIS A 145 8.61 0.73 -22.11
C HIS A 145 7.20 0.12 -22.11
N PRO A 146 6.94 -0.88 -22.98
CA PRO A 146 5.62 -1.52 -23.10
C PRO A 146 5.19 -2.26 -21.82
N GLU A 147 6.11 -2.54 -20.90
CA GLU A 147 5.83 -3.11 -19.58
C GLU A 147 4.90 -2.24 -18.72
N ILE A 148 4.79 -0.94 -19.01
CA ILE A 148 3.86 -0.02 -18.34
C ILE A 148 2.41 -0.52 -18.42
N ASP A 149 2.00 -1.11 -19.54
CA ASP A 149 0.65 -1.65 -19.67
C ASP A 149 0.37 -2.73 -18.61
N ARG A 150 1.37 -3.56 -18.30
CA ARG A 150 1.26 -4.56 -17.24
C ARG A 150 1.23 -3.93 -15.85
N HIS A 151 2.03 -2.87 -15.62
CA HIS A 151 2.03 -2.15 -14.34
C HIS A 151 0.66 -1.51 -14.08
N LEU A 152 0.06 -0.90 -15.09
CA LEU A 152 -1.29 -0.32 -15.01
C LEU A 152 -2.36 -1.39 -14.75
N ALA A 153 -2.25 -2.56 -15.39
CA ALA A 153 -3.22 -3.63 -15.22
C ALA A 153 -3.25 -4.24 -13.81
N ILE A 154 -2.14 -4.15 -13.06
CA ILE A 154 -2.03 -4.69 -11.69
C ILE A 154 -2.19 -3.62 -10.61
N ALA A 155 -2.22 -2.35 -10.97
CA ALA A 155 -2.38 -1.26 -10.01
C ALA A 155 -3.77 -1.31 -9.36
N ASP A 156 -3.82 -0.96 -8.07
CA ASP A 156 -5.09 -0.76 -7.36
C ASP A 156 -5.60 0.66 -7.52
N LEU A 157 -4.67 1.61 -7.70
CA LEU A 157 -4.93 3.02 -7.96
C LEU A 157 -3.93 3.54 -8.99
N VAL A 158 -4.40 4.34 -9.94
CA VAL A 158 -3.53 5.05 -10.88
C VAL A 158 -3.66 6.55 -10.70
N VAL A 159 -2.54 7.22 -10.44
CA VAL A 159 -2.46 8.69 -10.37
C VAL A 159 -1.88 9.20 -11.68
N VAL A 160 -2.71 9.83 -12.50
CA VAL A 160 -2.29 10.46 -13.76
C VAL A 160 -1.83 11.88 -13.45
N ASN A 161 -0.53 12.03 -13.27
CA ASN A 161 0.11 13.28 -12.83
C ASN A 161 0.53 14.15 -14.02
N LYS A 162 0.84 15.39 -13.75
CA LYS A 162 1.29 16.43 -14.73
C LYS A 162 0.28 16.70 -15.85
N LEU A 163 -1.00 16.61 -15.53
CA LEU A 163 -2.09 16.88 -16.49
C LEU A 163 -2.04 18.31 -17.05
N ASP A 164 -1.55 19.27 -16.26
CA ASP A 164 -1.29 20.66 -16.65
C ASP A 164 -0.32 20.79 -17.83
N ARG A 165 0.49 19.77 -18.08
CA ARG A 165 1.52 19.74 -19.13
C ARG A 165 1.15 18.83 -20.31
N ALA A 166 0.07 18.04 -20.17
CA ALA A 166 -0.36 17.13 -21.22
C ALA A 166 -1.10 17.89 -22.34
N PRO A 167 -0.72 17.72 -23.62
CA PRO A 167 -1.41 18.39 -24.74
C PRO A 167 -2.87 17.98 -24.89
N ASP A 168 -3.20 16.75 -24.51
CA ASP A 168 -4.56 16.16 -24.59
C ASP A 168 -4.77 15.29 -23.34
N ALA A 169 -5.09 15.93 -22.22
CA ALA A 169 -5.26 15.30 -20.93
C ALA A 169 -6.41 14.25 -20.93
N GLU A 170 -7.55 14.56 -21.56
CA GLU A 170 -8.71 13.68 -21.60
C GLU A 170 -8.42 12.41 -22.38
N ARG A 171 -7.69 12.49 -23.48
CA ARG A 171 -7.27 11.32 -24.25
C ARG A 171 -6.37 10.41 -23.42
N VAL A 172 -5.39 11.00 -22.71
CA VAL A 172 -4.47 10.22 -21.86
C VAL A 172 -5.24 9.54 -20.73
N LEU A 173 -6.14 10.27 -20.05
CA LEU A 173 -7.00 9.70 -19.01
C LEU A 173 -7.85 8.54 -19.55
N GLY A 174 -8.48 8.70 -20.71
CA GLY A 174 -9.26 7.65 -21.35
C GLY A 174 -8.42 6.42 -21.72
N LEU A 175 -7.20 6.65 -22.23
CA LEU A 175 -6.28 5.56 -22.57
C LEU A 175 -5.80 4.80 -21.32
N VAL A 176 -5.42 5.51 -20.24
CA VAL A 176 -5.01 4.91 -18.98
C VAL A 176 -6.15 4.07 -18.38
N ARG A 177 -7.39 4.60 -18.34
CA ARG A 177 -8.57 3.83 -17.89
C ARG A 177 -8.76 2.54 -18.67
N GLY A 178 -8.56 2.58 -19.98
CA GLY A 178 -8.67 1.38 -20.83
C GLY A 178 -7.53 0.35 -20.65
N LEU A 179 -6.44 0.71 -19.97
CA LEU A 179 -5.31 -0.17 -19.69
C LEU A 179 -5.35 -0.75 -18.28
N THR A 180 -6.11 -0.16 -17.37
CA THR A 180 -6.31 -0.69 -16.02
C THR A 180 -7.31 -1.84 -16.03
N ASP A 181 -7.21 -2.74 -15.07
CA ASP A 181 -8.20 -3.80 -14.83
C ASP A 181 -9.21 -3.36 -13.75
N GLY A 182 -9.92 -2.26 -14.04
CA GLY A 182 -10.94 -1.67 -13.16
C GLY A 182 -10.40 -0.83 -12.01
N ALA A 183 -9.10 -0.52 -11.98
CA ALA A 183 -8.53 0.34 -10.96
C ALA A 183 -9.08 1.76 -11.02
N ALA A 184 -9.15 2.43 -9.87
CA ALA A 184 -9.47 3.85 -9.82
C ALA A 184 -8.39 4.68 -10.52
N VAL A 185 -8.79 5.67 -11.34
CA VAL A 185 -7.88 6.57 -12.05
C VAL A 185 -8.14 8.00 -11.60
N VAL A 186 -7.16 8.59 -10.93
CA VAL A 186 -7.25 9.91 -10.33
C VAL A 186 -6.37 10.91 -11.10
N PRO A 187 -6.93 12.00 -11.60
CA PRO A 187 -6.17 13.09 -12.18
C PRO A 187 -5.39 13.84 -11.11
N ALA A 188 -4.15 14.24 -11.43
CA ALA A 188 -3.31 15.01 -10.52
C ALA A 188 -2.45 16.05 -11.26
N THR A 189 -2.11 17.10 -10.54
CA THR A 189 -1.13 18.12 -10.93
C THR A 189 -0.18 18.31 -9.76
N TYR A 190 1.12 18.31 -10.00
CA TYR A 190 2.16 18.38 -8.98
C TYR A 190 2.05 17.28 -7.89
N GLY A 191 1.55 16.10 -8.25
CA GLY A 191 1.36 14.99 -7.30
C GLY A 191 0.31 15.25 -6.23
N ARG A 192 -0.58 16.22 -6.40
CA ARG A 192 -1.59 16.60 -5.41
C ARG A 192 -2.82 15.70 -5.55
N ILE A 193 -3.04 14.86 -4.56
CA ILE A 193 -4.27 14.07 -4.37
C ILE A 193 -4.70 14.22 -2.91
N ASP A 194 -5.97 13.95 -2.64
CA ASP A 194 -6.45 13.93 -1.26
C ASP A 194 -5.87 12.70 -0.53
N PRO A 195 -5.15 12.87 0.59
CA PRO A 195 -4.60 11.76 1.35
C PRO A 195 -5.65 10.76 1.86
N GLU A 196 -6.89 11.20 2.09
CA GLU A 196 -7.99 10.33 2.52
C GLU A 196 -8.32 9.23 1.51
N PHE A 197 -7.90 9.41 0.27
CA PHE A 197 -7.97 8.38 -0.75
C PHE A 197 -7.13 7.15 -0.37
N LEU A 198 -5.92 7.38 0.15
CA LEU A 198 -4.95 6.32 0.41
C LEU A 198 -5.06 5.76 1.84
N PHE A 199 -5.30 6.62 2.82
CA PHE A 199 -5.35 6.23 4.24
C PHE A 199 -6.30 7.12 5.03
N ASP A 200 -6.59 6.71 6.27
CA ASP A 200 -7.45 7.47 7.15
C ASP A 200 -6.68 8.63 7.76
N CYS A 201 -7.11 9.85 7.46
CA CYS A 201 -6.59 11.02 8.12
C CYS A 201 -7.19 11.14 9.53
N ARG A 202 -6.36 11.42 10.53
CA ARG A 202 -6.86 11.77 11.87
C ARG A 202 -7.49 13.15 11.80
N PRO A 203 -8.65 13.40 12.46
CA PRO A 203 -9.17 14.75 12.57
C PRO A 203 -8.09 15.66 13.16
N SER A 204 -7.69 16.68 12.41
CA SER A 204 -6.74 17.67 12.90
C SER A 204 -7.41 18.40 14.05
N GLU A 205 -6.90 18.26 15.28
CA GLU A 205 -7.12 19.29 16.30
C GLU A 205 -6.58 20.58 15.70
N GLU A 206 -7.44 21.59 15.55
CA GLU A 206 -7.16 22.85 14.88
C GLU A 206 -5.74 23.36 15.19
N ARG A 207 -4.84 23.26 14.21
CA ARG A 207 -3.57 23.98 14.27
C ARG A 207 -3.87 25.44 13.97
N VAL A 208 -4.16 26.19 15.00
CA VAL A 208 -4.23 27.64 14.92
C VAL A 208 -2.82 28.17 14.67
N GLY A 209 -2.54 28.64 13.46
CA GLY A 209 -1.57 29.70 13.26
C GLY A 209 -0.22 29.37 12.67
N GLN A 210 -0.11 28.53 11.64
CA GLN A 210 1.07 28.58 10.78
C GLN A 210 0.66 28.37 9.31
N LEU A 211 0.58 29.46 8.56
CA LEU A 211 0.43 29.44 7.10
C LEU A 211 1.69 28.82 6.50
N SER A 212 1.54 27.82 5.66
CA SER A 212 2.65 27.25 4.90
C SER A 212 2.88 28.07 3.63
N PHE A 213 4.08 27.96 3.04
CA PHE A 213 4.38 28.62 1.77
C PHE A 213 3.47 28.17 0.62
N ASP A 214 2.89 26.96 0.68
CA ASP A 214 1.92 26.46 -0.29
C ASP A 214 0.56 27.16 -0.18
N ASP A 215 0.17 27.58 1.02
CA ASP A 215 -1.07 28.34 1.24
C ASP A 215 -0.98 29.74 0.61
N LEU A 216 0.23 30.30 0.45
CA LEU A 216 0.48 31.59 -0.18
C LEU A 216 0.43 31.54 -1.72
N HIS A 217 0.70 30.38 -2.33
CA HIS A 217 0.62 30.24 -3.79
C HIS A 217 -0.81 29.97 -4.29
N GLU A 218 -1.75 29.56 -3.44
CA GLU A 218 -3.16 29.41 -3.80
C GLU A 218 -3.88 30.75 -3.97
N GLU A 219 -3.37 31.85 -3.36
CA GLU A 219 -3.98 33.17 -3.45
C GLU A 219 -3.62 33.96 -4.73
N GLU A 220 -2.55 33.59 -5.45
CA GLU A 220 -2.11 34.36 -6.65
C GLU A 220 -2.88 34.02 -7.94
N HIS A 221 -3.75 33.01 -7.95
CA HIS A 221 -4.55 32.60 -9.12
C HIS A 221 -6.04 32.87 -9.01
N SER A 222 -6.50 33.54 -7.96
CA SER A 222 -7.91 33.95 -7.81
C SER A 222 -8.11 35.32 -8.45
N GLY A 223 -8.66 35.35 -9.66
CA GLY A 223 -9.15 36.60 -10.29
C GLY A 223 -10.34 37.17 -9.51
N PRO A 224 -10.66 38.46 -9.68
CA PRO A 224 -11.59 39.19 -8.79
C PRO A 224 -13.09 38.98 -9.04
N ASP A 225 -13.55 37.83 -9.54
CA ASP A 225 -14.95 37.61 -9.95
C ASP A 225 -15.63 36.35 -9.36
N ASP A 226 -15.26 35.87 -8.17
CA ASP A 226 -16.05 34.82 -7.50
C ASP A 226 -16.23 35.10 -6.02
N GLU A 227 -17.16 36.03 -5.70
CA GLU A 227 -17.76 36.12 -4.38
C GLU A 227 -18.80 35.01 -4.18
N ALA A 228 -18.58 34.21 -3.14
CA ALA A 228 -19.51 33.26 -2.51
C ALA A 228 -19.43 31.79 -2.94
N HIS A 229 -18.37 31.06 -2.52
CA HIS A 229 -18.54 29.66 -2.06
C HIS A 229 -17.35 29.27 -1.18
N GLY A 230 -17.65 28.67 -0.01
CA GLY A 230 -16.72 28.43 1.08
C GLY A 230 -15.49 27.57 0.71
N HIS A 231 -14.35 27.93 1.26
CA HIS A 231 -12.99 27.41 1.02
C HIS A 231 -12.69 25.95 1.39
N ALA A 232 -13.72 25.10 1.58
CA ALA A 232 -13.57 23.67 1.86
C ALA A 232 -13.76 22.75 0.63
N GLY A 233 -13.99 23.32 -0.58
CA GLY A 233 -14.54 22.57 -1.73
C GLY A 233 -13.57 22.05 -2.79
N HIS A 234 -12.30 22.43 -2.78
CA HIS A 234 -11.44 22.22 -3.96
C HIS A 234 -10.54 20.95 -3.93
N LEU A 235 -10.29 20.34 -2.79
CA LEU A 235 -9.54 19.07 -2.70
C LEU A 235 -10.45 17.82 -2.79
N HIS A 236 -11.72 17.95 -2.41
CA HIS A 236 -12.70 16.84 -2.43
C HIS A 236 -13.31 16.54 -3.81
N SER A 237 -12.94 17.25 -4.88
CA SER A 237 -13.51 17.04 -6.22
C SER A 237 -12.87 15.89 -7.01
N GLY A 238 -11.88 15.20 -6.45
CA GLY A 238 -11.11 14.17 -7.15
C GLY A 238 -11.58 12.73 -6.92
N TYR A 239 -12.48 12.47 -5.94
CA TYR A 239 -12.95 11.14 -5.63
C TYR A 239 -14.40 11.13 -5.12
N ASP A 240 -15.02 9.95 -5.23
CA ASP A 240 -16.36 9.70 -4.74
C ASP A 240 -16.28 8.87 -3.46
N SER A 241 -17.12 9.17 -2.48
CA SER A 241 -17.26 8.38 -1.26
C SER A 241 -18.70 8.04 -0.97
N LEU A 242 -18.93 6.84 -0.43
CA LEU A 242 -20.23 6.37 0.03
C LEU A 242 -20.09 5.84 1.46
N SER A 243 -20.88 6.39 2.38
CA SER A 243 -21.07 5.82 3.71
C SER A 243 -22.35 5.00 3.74
N PHE A 244 -22.25 3.74 4.16
CA PHE A 244 -23.37 2.82 4.33
C PHE A 244 -23.53 2.46 5.80
N VAL A 245 -24.72 2.62 6.35
CA VAL A 245 -25.06 2.23 7.73
C VAL A 245 -26.31 1.36 7.70
N SER A 246 -26.28 0.24 8.42
CA SER A 246 -27.40 -0.66 8.56
C SER A 246 -27.52 -1.14 10.01
N ASP A 247 -28.74 -1.02 10.55
CA ASP A 247 -29.18 -1.61 11.82
C ASP A 247 -29.65 -3.07 11.67
N ARG A 248 -29.68 -3.56 10.42
CA ARG A 248 -30.00 -4.95 10.09
C ARG A 248 -28.73 -5.67 9.71
N PRO A 249 -28.58 -6.93 10.16
CA PRO A 249 -27.46 -7.76 9.75
C PRO A 249 -27.35 -7.91 8.24
N VAL A 250 -26.14 -8.10 7.77
CA VAL A 250 -25.82 -8.33 6.36
C VAL A 250 -25.72 -9.82 6.08
N ASP A 251 -26.31 -10.26 4.97
CA ASP A 251 -26.18 -11.64 4.48
C ASP A 251 -24.75 -11.87 3.94
N PRO A 252 -23.98 -12.83 4.51
CA PRO A 252 -22.57 -13.01 4.13
C PRO A 252 -22.38 -13.36 2.65
N ARG A 253 -23.29 -14.14 2.05
CA ARG A 253 -23.17 -14.54 0.64
C ARG A 253 -23.49 -13.40 -0.32
N ARG A 254 -24.43 -12.54 0.05
CA ARG A 254 -24.75 -11.34 -0.76
C ARG A 254 -23.62 -10.35 -0.71
N LEU A 255 -23.05 -10.12 0.49
CA LEU A 255 -21.89 -9.25 0.64
C LEU A 255 -20.70 -9.78 -0.15
N MET A 256 -20.39 -11.08 -0.08
CA MET A 256 -19.28 -11.64 -0.85
C MET A 256 -19.49 -11.49 -2.34
N ARG A 257 -20.71 -11.68 -2.86
CA ARG A 257 -21.00 -11.43 -4.29
C ARG A 257 -20.78 -9.97 -4.67
N PHE A 258 -21.21 -9.03 -3.82
CA PHE A 258 -20.94 -7.60 -4.03
C PHE A 258 -19.43 -7.32 -4.05
N LEU A 259 -18.68 -7.87 -3.09
CA LEU A 259 -17.22 -7.68 -3.01
C LEU A 259 -16.47 -8.35 -4.18
N ASP A 260 -16.97 -9.46 -4.71
CA ASP A 260 -16.41 -10.15 -5.88
C ASP A 260 -16.68 -9.41 -7.20
N SER A 261 -17.83 -8.72 -7.29
CA SER A 261 -18.26 -7.97 -8.48
C SER A 261 -17.94 -6.47 -8.40
N ARG A 262 -16.89 -6.09 -7.69
CA ARG A 262 -16.54 -4.67 -7.48
C ARG A 262 -16.61 -3.88 -8.77
N PRO A 263 -17.33 -2.74 -8.78
CA PRO A 263 -17.40 -1.87 -9.94
C PRO A 263 -16.04 -1.22 -10.22
N GLU A 264 -15.81 -0.87 -11.47
CA GLU A 264 -14.66 -0.10 -11.90
C GLU A 264 -14.56 1.20 -11.09
N GLY A 265 -13.36 1.60 -10.76
CA GLY A 265 -13.09 2.82 -10.02
C GLY A 265 -13.27 2.71 -8.50
N LEU A 266 -13.79 1.60 -7.96
CA LEU A 266 -13.85 1.38 -6.52
C LEU A 266 -12.48 0.95 -5.99
N TYR A 267 -11.86 1.83 -5.20
CA TYR A 267 -10.50 1.60 -4.70
C TYR A 267 -10.47 0.95 -3.33
N ARG A 268 -11.22 1.50 -2.35
CA ARG A 268 -11.11 1.10 -0.94
C ARG A 268 -12.46 0.89 -0.29
N ILE A 269 -12.56 -0.15 0.54
CA ILE A 269 -13.71 -0.39 1.42
C ILE A 269 -13.17 -0.65 2.83
N LYS A 270 -13.71 0.06 3.81
CA LYS A 270 -13.38 -0.12 5.23
C LYS A 270 -14.61 -0.03 6.10
N GLY A 271 -14.52 -0.56 7.31
CA GLY A 271 -15.57 -0.45 8.31
C GLY A 271 -15.85 -1.77 9.01
N TYR A 272 -17.07 -1.93 9.48
CA TYR A 272 -17.50 -3.08 10.27
C TYR A 272 -18.77 -3.68 9.70
N VAL A 273 -18.85 -5.02 9.75
CA VAL A 273 -20.03 -5.77 9.32
C VAL A 273 -20.58 -6.61 10.48
N ASP A 274 -21.90 -6.52 10.68
CA ASP A 274 -22.67 -7.43 11.52
C ASP A 274 -23.29 -8.52 10.63
N PHE A 275 -22.90 -9.77 10.84
CA PHE A 275 -23.49 -10.94 10.18
C PHE A 275 -24.63 -11.59 10.99
N GLY A 276 -25.03 -10.96 12.11
CA GLY A 276 -26.16 -11.37 12.92
C GLY A 276 -26.07 -12.80 13.45
N ALA A 277 -27.07 -13.62 13.11
CA ALA A 277 -27.14 -15.00 13.59
C ALA A 277 -26.03 -15.92 13.04
N HIS A 278 -25.35 -15.54 11.98
CA HIS A 278 -24.24 -16.33 11.41
C HIS A 278 -22.99 -16.31 12.30
N ASP A 279 -22.73 -15.20 13.00
CA ASP A 279 -21.75 -15.08 14.07
C ASP A 279 -22.19 -14.03 15.09
N PRO A 280 -23.00 -14.41 16.07
CA PRO A 280 -23.56 -13.46 17.03
C PRO A 280 -22.53 -12.94 18.05
N ALA A 281 -21.34 -13.55 18.12
CA ALA A 281 -20.29 -13.18 19.07
C ALA A 281 -19.44 -12.02 18.55
N ASN A 282 -19.26 -11.92 17.23
CA ASN A 282 -18.31 -11.01 16.63
C ASN A 282 -18.96 -10.03 15.64
N ARG A 283 -18.35 -8.87 15.50
CA ARG A 283 -18.41 -8.03 14.30
C ARG A 283 -17.15 -8.27 13.48
N TYR A 284 -17.19 -7.94 12.21
CA TYR A 284 -16.05 -8.14 11.32
C TYR A 284 -15.56 -6.79 10.80
N SER A 285 -14.32 -6.41 11.18
CA SER A 285 -13.64 -5.30 10.52
C SER A 285 -13.27 -5.71 9.09
N VAL A 286 -13.56 -4.83 8.13
CA VAL A 286 -13.30 -5.06 6.69
C VAL A 286 -12.19 -4.15 6.25
N HIS A 287 -11.17 -4.74 5.63
CA HIS A 287 -10.12 -4.02 4.92
C HIS A 287 -10.05 -4.54 3.48
N ALA A 288 -10.40 -3.68 2.54
CA ALA A 288 -10.34 -4.01 1.12
C ALA A 288 -9.71 -2.86 0.33
N VAL A 289 -8.70 -3.17 -0.48
CA VAL A 289 -8.00 -2.23 -1.36
C VAL A 289 -7.77 -2.90 -2.70
N GLY A 290 -8.23 -2.31 -3.79
CA GLY A 290 -8.25 -2.94 -5.09
C GLY A 290 -8.89 -4.34 -5.00
N ARG A 291 -8.15 -5.38 -5.34
CA ARG A 291 -8.60 -6.77 -5.25
C ARG A 291 -8.24 -7.45 -3.92
N PHE A 292 -7.47 -6.81 -3.08
CA PHE A 292 -7.15 -7.33 -1.76
C PHE A 292 -8.34 -7.22 -0.82
N LEU A 293 -8.61 -8.27 -0.04
CA LEU A 293 -9.69 -8.33 0.93
C LEU A 293 -9.25 -9.09 2.18
N ARG A 294 -9.55 -8.55 3.35
CA ARG A 294 -9.39 -9.20 4.65
C ARG A 294 -10.56 -8.87 5.56
N PHE A 295 -10.92 -9.85 6.38
CA PHE A 295 -11.87 -9.69 7.48
C PHE A 295 -11.16 -10.04 8.79
N TYR A 296 -11.45 -9.24 9.82
CA TYR A 296 -10.92 -9.43 11.17
C TYR A 296 -12.09 -9.55 12.14
N PRO A 297 -12.33 -10.76 12.74
CA PRO A 297 -13.37 -10.92 13.75
C PRO A 297 -12.97 -10.18 15.03
N GLU A 298 -13.88 -9.37 15.55
CA GLU A 298 -13.74 -8.63 16.80
C GLU A 298 -14.94 -8.93 17.69
N PRO A 299 -14.76 -9.35 18.94
CA PRO A 299 -15.89 -9.53 19.86
C PRO A 299 -16.69 -8.24 20.04
N TRP A 300 -18.01 -8.33 20.07
CA TRP A 300 -18.85 -7.21 20.40
C TRP A 300 -18.58 -6.72 21.83
N GLU A 301 -18.42 -5.40 21.99
CA GLU A 301 -18.38 -4.82 23.34
C GLU A 301 -19.74 -4.99 24.02
N PRO A 302 -19.77 -5.30 25.33
CA PRO A 302 -21.03 -5.43 26.06
C PRO A 302 -21.87 -4.15 25.98
N GLY A 303 -23.10 -4.27 25.46
CA GLY A 303 -24.03 -3.14 25.31
C GLY A 303 -23.78 -2.27 24.07
N ALA A 304 -22.85 -2.63 23.22
CA ALA A 304 -22.63 -1.93 21.93
C ALA A 304 -23.86 -2.11 21.03
N GLU A 305 -24.20 -1.05 20.30
CA GLU A 305 -25.17 -1.12 19.22
C GLU A 305 -24.62 -1.94 18.07
N ARG A 306 -25.42 -2.88 17.58
CA ARG A 306 -25.00 -3.76 16.47
C ARG A 306 -25.33 -3.10 15.14
N LEU A 307 -24.30 -2.59 14.50
CA LEU A 307 -24.41 -1.89 13.23
C LEU A 307 -23.38 -2.42 12.23
N THR A 308 -23.81 -2.51 10.99
CA THR A 308 -22.88 -2.53 9.84
C THR A 308 -22.60 -1.08 9.44
N GLN A 309 -21.34 -0.73 9.34
CA GLN A 309 -20.87 0.60 8.94
C GLN A 309 -19.73 0.43 7.94
N LEU A 310 -19.95 0.80 6.69
CA LEU A 310 -18.96 0.71 5.63
C LEU A 310 -18.75 2.08 4.99
N VAL A 311 -17.50 2.39 4.68
CA VAL A 311 -17.09 3.53 3.85
C VAL A 311 -16.42 2.97 2.60
N LEU A 312 -16.96 3.37 1.45
CA LEU A 312 -16.44 3.02 0.14
C LEU A 312 -15.84 4.28 -0.49
N ILE A 313 -14.65 4.16 -1.08
CA ILE A 313 -13.90 5.26 -1.70
C ILE A 313 -13.48 4.82 -3.10
N GLY A 314 -13.70 5.69 -4.09
CA GLY A 314 -13.36 5.41 -5.47
C GLY A 314 -13.31 6.66 -6.34
N SER A 315 -13.11 6.49 -7.64
CA SER A 315 -13.11 7.56 -8.64
C SER A 315 -14.03 7.19 -9.79
N GLY A 316 -15.05 8.02 -10.03
CA GLY A 316 -16.05 7.78 -11.09
C GLY A 316 -17.02 6.65 -10.77
N ILE A 317 -17.25 6.32 -9.49
CA ILE A 317 -18.18 5.29 -9.05
C ILE A 317 -19.63 5.81 -9.00
N ASP A 318 -20.59 4.95 -9.37
CA ASP A 318 -22.04 5.24 -9.21
C ASP A 318 -22.48 5.00 -7.77
N THR A 319 -22.32 6.01 -6.90
CA THR A 319 -22.66 5.91 -5.48
C THR A 319 -24.13 5.57 -5.21
N PRO A 320 -25.15 6.06 -5.99
CA PRO A 320 -26.53 5.60 -5.89
C PRO A 320 -26.72 4.12 -6.18
N LEU A 321 -26.04 3.59 -7.19
CA LEU A 321 -26.08 2.16 -7.54
C LEU A 321 -25.46 1.30 -6.44
N LEU A 322 -24.25 1.68 -5.99
CA LEU A 322 -23.54 1.01 -4.89
C LEU A 322 -24.38 0.98 -3.62
N GLY A 323 -25.03 2.08 -3.28
CA GLY A 323 -25.94 2.13 -2.13
C GLY A 323 -27.08 1.13 -2.22
N LYS A 324 -27.70 0.98 -3.41
CA LYS A 324 -28.76 -0.02 -3.66
C LYS A 324 -28.24 -1.46 -3.56
N GLU A 325 -27.05 -1.72 -4.06
CA GLU A 325 -26.44 -3.04 -3.99
C GLU A 325 -26.10 -3.42 -2.55
N LEU A 326 -25.59 -2.49 -1.73
CA LEU A 326 -25.37 -2.69 -0.31
C LEU A 326 -26.67 -2.87 0.46
N GLU A 327 -27.72 -2.10 0.16
CA GLU A 327 -29.06 -2.31 0.73
C GLU A 327 -29.58 -3.72 0.41
N ALA A 328 -29.35 -4.24 -0.80
CA ALA A 328 -29.74 -5.59 -1.18
C ALA A 328 -28.92 -6.68 -0.44
N CYS A 329 -27.79 -6.33 0.18
CA CYS A 329 -27.02 -7.24 1.01
C CYS A 329 -27.64 -7.45 2.40
N ARG A 330 -28.59 -6.63 2.84
CA ARG A 330 -29.28 -6.82 4.13
C ARG A 330 -29.96 -8.20 4.20
N SER A 331 -29.90 -8.84 5.35
CA SER A 331 -30.51 -10.14 5.56
C SER A 331 -32.04 -10.03 5.63
N ASP A 332 -32.73 -10.90 4.86
CA ASP A 332 -34.18 -11.03 4.93
C ASP A 332 -34.64 -11.84 6.15
N ALA A 333 -33.75 -12.69 6.71
CA ALA A 333 -33.98 -13.54 7.85
C ALA A 333 -32.88 -13.36 8.92
N PRO A 334 -32.82 -12.22 9.62
CA PRO A 334 -31.69 -11.84 10.48
C PRO A 334 -31.46 -12.76 11.67
N HIS A 335 -32.43 -13.59 12.02
CA HIS A 335 -32.39 -14.53 13.16
C HIS A 335 -32.13 -15.99 12.75
N THR A 336 -31.90 -16.25 11.44
CA THR A 336 -31.66 -17.59 10.92
C THR A 336 -30.24 -17.67 10.39
N ALA A 337 -29.43 -18.54 10.96
CA ALA A 337 -28.10 -18.86 10.43
C ALA A 337 -28.20 -20.01 9.43
N ASP A 338 -27.50 -19.84 8.29
CA ASP A 338 -27.16 -20.94 7.40
C ASP A 338 -25.79 -21.48 7.80
N GLU A 339 -25.68 -22.78 8.06
CA GLU A 339 -24.45 -23.44 8.51
C GLU A 339 -23.23 -23.13 7.62
N HIS A 340 -23.45 -22.90 6.33
CA HIS A 340 -22.40 -22.63 5.34
C HIS A 340 -22.34 -21.16 4.89
N GLY A 341 -23.16 -20.31 5.47
CA GLY A 341 -23.29 -18.90 5.04
C GLY A 341 -21.98 -18.14 5.12
N MET A 342 -21.19 -18.40 6.15
CA MET A 342 -19.91 -17.70 6.41
C MET A 342 -18.71 -18.21 5.61
N TRP A 343 -18.81 -19.33 4.90
CA TRP A 343 -17.62 -19.91 4.22
C TRP A 343 -16.91 -18.93 3.26
N GLY A 344 -17.67 -18.12 2.55
CA GLY A 344 -17.11 -17.09 1.67
C GLY A 344 -16.27 -16.07 2.44
N VAL A 345 -16.77 -15.61 3.59
CA VAL A 345 -16.10 -14.64 4.47
C VAL A 345 -14.87 -15.25 5.13
N LEU A 346 -15.02 -16.48 5.69
CA LEU A 346 -13.96 -17.16 6.43
C LEU A 346 -12.70 -17.42 5.58
N ARG A 347 -12.82 -17.50 4.26
CA ARG A 347 -11.65 -17.61 3.35
C ARG A 347 -10.72 -16.38 3.41
N TYR A 348 -11.23 -15.25 3.86
CA TYR A 348 -10.51 -13.99 3.96
C TYR A 348 -10.30 -13.54 5.41
N VAL A 349 -10.61 -14.39 6.37
CA VAL A 349 -10.30 -14.17 7.78
C VAL A 349 -8.85 -14.55 8.04
N GLN A 350 -8.11 -13.64 8.66
CA GLN A 350 -6.81 -13.96 9.21
C GLN A 350 -7.01 -14.36 10.67
N ASP A 351 -6.65 -15.61 11.03
CA ASP A 351 -6.76 -16.08 12.40
C ASP A 351 -5.83 -15.27 13.32
N PRO A 352 -6.36 -14.64 14.37
CA PRO A 352 -5.52 -13.91 15.33
C PRO A 352 -4.68 -14.85 16.21
N GLU A 353 -4.93 -16.16 16.23
CA GLU A 353 -4.37 -17.11 17.18
C GLU A 353 -3.63 -18.30 16.52
N GLU A 354 -2.43 -18.07 16.04
CA GLU A 354 -1.33 -18.99 16.34
C GLU A 354 -0.22 -18.16 16.99
N PRO A 355 -0.03 -18.24 18.34
CA PRO A 355 1.19 -17.72 18.92
C PRO A 355 2.34 -18.50 18.29
N GLY A 356 3.20 -17.79 17.54
CA GLY A 356 4.45 -18.36 17.08
C GLY A 356 5.19 -18.98 18.27
N PRO A 357 6.01 -20.01 18.07
CA PRO A 357 6.76 -20.63 19.16
C PRO A 357 7.52 -19.54 19.90
N ASP A 358 7.28 -19.49 21.22
CA ASP A 358 7.94 -18.55 22.14
C ASP A 358 9.46 -18.65 21.92
N PRO A 359 10.16 -17.56 21.53
CA PRO A 359 11.61 -17.62 21.30
C PRO A 359 12.39 -17.94 22.60
N GLU A 360 11.72 -18.00 23.76
CA GLU A 360 12.33 -18.36 25.05
C GLU A 360 12.18 -19.83 25.44
N SER A 361 11.45 -20.67 24.69
CA SER A 361 11.43 -22.11 24.92
C SER A 361 12.54 -22.81 24.11
N GLY A 362 13.77 -22.38 24.29
CA GLY A 362 14.92 -23.21 23.97
C GLY A 362 14.89 -24.46 24.86
N PRO A 363 15.25 -25.66 24.32
CA PRO A 363 15.27 -26.87 25.10
C PRO A 363 16.21 -26.68 26.30
N GLY A 364 15.64 -26.83 27.51
CA GLY A 364 16.38 -26.75 28.73
C GLY A 364 17.62 -27.65 28.68
N SER A 365 18.76 -27.06 28.93
CA SER A 365 20.01 -27.76 29.13
C SER A 365 19.90 -28.64 30.36
N ASP A 366 19.58 -29.93 30.17
CA ASP A 366 19.90 -30.96 31.13
C ASP A 366 21.39 -31.27 31.01
N PRO A 367 22.19 -31.11 32.09
CA PRO A 367 23.56 -31.60 32.12
C PRO A 367 23.54 -33.08 32.59
N GLU A 368 24.02 -33.96 31.79
CA GLU A 368 24.68 -35.20 32.08
C GLU A 368 24.29 -36.36 31.16
N THR A 369 25.19 -36.74 30.39
CA THR A 369 25.81 -38.03 30.07
C THR A 369 26.23 -38.11 28.63
N GLY A 370 27.54 -38.07 28.42
CA GLY A 370 28.15 -38.40 27.13
C GLY A 370 28.03 -39.91 26.82
N PRO A 371 28.31 -40.30 25.60
CA PRO A 371 29.67 -40.73 25.32
C PRO A 371 30.23 -40.18 23.98
N ASP A 372 31.54 -40.00 23.98
CA ASP A 372 32.44 -39.84 22.87
C ASP A 372 32.05 -40.54 21.59
N PHE A 373 31.79 -39.76 20.52
CA PHE A 373 31.99 -40.20 19.17
C PHE A 373 32.63 -39.07 18.36
N ALA A 374 33.96 -39.11 18.28
CA ALA A 374 34.70 -38.38 17.28
C ALA A 374 34.59 -39.13 15.96
N PRO A 375 34.22 -38.48 14.83
CA PRO A 375 34.40 -39.11 13.53
C PRO A 375 35.87 -39.02 13.14
N GLU A 376 36.50 -40.20 12.90
CA GLU A 376 37.77 -40.34 12.21
C GLU A 376 37.67 -39.70 10.85
N ILE A 377 38.50 -38.71 10.59
CA ILE A 377 38.72 -38.15 9.26
C ILE A 377 39.78 -39.01 8.56
N ASP A 378 39.33 -39.66 7.49
CA ASP A 378 40.20 -40.43 6.59
C ASP A 378 41.13 -39.46 5.84
N PRO A 379 42.48 -39.61 5.95
CA PRO A 379 43.42 -38.66 5.37
C PRO A 379 43.70 -38.87 3.86
N ASP A 380 43.00 -39.77 3.18
CA ASP A 380 43.34 -40.16 1.79
C ASP A 380 42.34 -39.67 0.70
N PHE A 381 41.49 -38.66 0.98
CA PHE A 381 40.65 -38.09 -0.08
C PHE A 381 41.15 -36.70 -0.52
N ALA A 382 42.15 -36.69 -1.44
CA ALA A 382 42.54 -35.51 -2.21
C ALA A 382 41.82 -35.56 -3.57
N PRO A 383 41.05 -34.53 -3.97
CA PRO A 383 40.56 -34.47 -5.34
C PRO A 383 41.68 -34.08 -6.30
N GLU A 384 41.86 -34.86 -7.36
CA GLU A 384 42.74 -34.56 -8.50
C GLU A 384 42.27 -33.26 -9.19
N ILE A 385 43.16 -32.28 -9.23
CA ILE A 385 43.00 -31.05 -10.02
C ILE A 385 43.55 -31.33 -11.44
N ASP A 386 42.68 -31.30 -12.45
CA ASP A 386 43.01 -31.35 -13.85
C ASP A 386 43.74 -30.07 -14.30
N PRO A 387 44.99 -30.09 -14.83
CA PRO A 387 45.74 -28.91 -15.19
C PRO A 387 45.51 -28.51 -16.66
N GLY A 388 44.27 -28.31 -17.11
CA GLY A 388 43.94 -28.10 -18.53
C GLY A 388 43.09 -26.88 -18.89
N PHE A 389 43.26 -25.73 -18.23
CA PHE A 389 42.62 -24.51 -18.76
C PHE A 389 43.54 -23.28 -18.56
N ALA A 390 44.30 -22.94 -19.56
CA ALA A 390 45.01 -21.66 -19.65
C ALA A 390 44.11 -20.64 -20.38
N PRO A 391 43.92 -19.41 -19.84
CA PRO A 391 43.20 -18.38 -20.56
C PRO A 391 44.07 -17.78 -21.69
N GLU A 392 43.51 -17.72 -22.89
CA GLU A 392 44.07 -17.03 -24.04
C GLU A 392 44.17 -15.52 -23.77
N THR A 393 45.38 -15.00 -23.87
CA THR A 393 45.68 -13.56 -23.84
C THR A 393 45.36 -12.94 -25.19
N HIS A 394 44.38 -12.01 -25.24
CA HIS A 394 44.20 -11.12 -26.39
C HIS A 394 45.25 -9.99 -26.39
N PRO A 395 45.82 -9.64 -27.59
CA PRO A 395 46.86 -8.63 -27.70
C PRO A 395 46.33 -7.20 -27.67
N GLY A 396 47.15 -6.36 -27.08
CA GLY A 396 47.16 -4.94 -26.85
C GLY A 396 46.32 -4.00 -27.71
N PHE A 397 45.64 -3.10 -27.03
CA PHE A 397 45.16 -1.85 -27.59
C PHE A 397 46.17 -0.74 -27.27
N ASP A 398 46.75 -0.14 -28.33
CA ASP A 398 47.73 0.94 -28.28
C ASP A 398 46.97 2.31 -28.29
N PRO A 399 47.17 3.21 -27.33
CA PRO A 399 46.44 4.47 -27.28
C PRO A 399 47.19 5.69 -27.84
N ASP A 400 47.96 5.57 -28.90
CA ASP A 400 48.62 6.73 -29.54
C ASP A 400 48.50 6.67 -31.06
N HIS A 401 47.44 7.30 -31.61
CA HIS A 401 47.43 7.97 -32.93
C HIS A 401 46.04 8.57 -33.19
N ASP A 402 45.88 9.86 -32.98
CA ASP A 402 45.47 10.78 -34.04
C ASP A 402 45.46 12.25 -33.55
N GLN A 403 46.46 13.00 -34.04
CA GLN A 403 46.39 14.46 -34.09
C GLN A 403 46.24 14.85 -35.59
N ALA A 404 45.15 15.54 -35.83
CA ALA A 404 44.93 16.60 -36.85
C ALA A 404 45.04 16.20 -38.34
N PRO A 405 44.51 17.07 -39.27
CA PRO A 405 44.09 18.49 -39.09
C PRO A 405 42.59 18.72 -39.02
#